data_6025bd2865bcb7baa22c266dbb98f253
#
_entry.id   6025bd2865bcb7baa22c266dbb98f253
#
_cell.length_a   1.000
_cell.length_b   1.000
_cell.length_c   1.000
_cell.angle_alpha   90.00
_cell.angle_beta   90.00
_cell.angle_gamma   90.00
#
_symmetry.space_group_name_H-M   'P 1'
#
loop_
_entity.id
_entity.type
_entity.pdbx_description
1 polymer ?
#
loop_
_entity_poly.entity_id
_entity_poly.type
_entity_poly.pdbx_seq_one_letter_code
_entity_poly.pdbx_strand_id
1 'polypeptide(L)'
;MKHTLTLAVALFAASCVSSEQHRRVVGEKNALQAQLASMAEAQKMLSAENERLRNQNRDLSARALDAAYIAEQKQKLADLLARYGQGSPNAQNGVDVVQTPEGIAFRVAGGVLFASGQNALSESGRRTLTELSTQLAGRKIRIEGHTDDQPIVNSSWGTNLRLSVERSMVVADFLTTSAGLPKSNVSVAGYGEHRPAVSGGDDASRSKNRRVEILMLDQ
;
A
#
# COMPACT_ATOMS: atom_id res chain seq x y z
N MET A 1 81.28 23.92 59.84
CA MET A 1 80.21 22.92 59.93
C MET A 1 78.88 23.40 60.55
N LYS A 2 78.75 24.64 61.06
CA LYS A 2 77.45 25.13 61.64
C LYS A 2 76.53 25.80 60.67
N HIS A 3 76.95 26.25 59.47
CA HIS A 3 76.14 26.95 58.46
C HIS A 3 75.49 26.01 57.49
N THR A 4 75.97 24.79 57.27
CA THR A 4 75.35 23.79 56.37
C THR A 4 74.11 23.12 56.97
N LEU A 5 74.02 23.04 58.29
CA LEU A 5 72.90 22.43 59.02
C LEU A 5 71.65 23.34 59.02
N THR A 6 71.86 24.67 59.08
CA THR A 6 70.78 25.67 59.08
C THR A 6 70.11 25.79 57.69
N LEU A 7 70.86 25.63 56.60
CA LEU A 7 70.31 25.67 55.21
C LEU A 7 69.46 24.43 54.89
N ALA A 8 69.83 23.26 55.39
CA ALA A 8 69.10 22.03 55.22
C ALA A 8 67.73 22.04 55.94
N VAL A 9 67.65 22.63 57.11
CA VAL A 9 66.39 22.75 57.87
C VAL A 9 65.43 23.76 57.21
N ALA A 10 65.91 24.84 56.57
CA ALA A 10 65.12 25.82 55.87
C ALA A 10 64.52 25.27 54.56
N LEU A 11 65.23 24.38 53.83
CA LEU A 11 64.74 23.72 52.63
C LEU A 11 63.64 22.68 52.91
N PHE A 12 63.63 22.03 54.04
CA PHE A 12 62.59 21.10 54.48
C PHE A 12 61.30 21.81 54.91
N ALA A 13 61.42 23.03 55.48
CA ALA A 13 60.25 23.79 55.88
C ALA A 13 59.43 24.41 54.67
N ALA A 14 60.05 24.57 53.50
CA ALA A 14 59.43 25.15 52.31
C ALA A 14 58.59 24.13 51.50
N SER A 15 58.66 22.82 51.81
CA SER A 15 57.92 21.78 51.07
C SER A 15 56.68 21.26 51.79
N CYS A 16 56.32 21.78 52.95
CA CYS A 16 55.13 21.40 53.67
C CYS A 16 53.93 22.22 53.17
N VAL A 17 53.26 21.75 52.14
CA VAL A 17 51.87 22.17 51.91
C VAL A 17 51.08 21.93 53.17
N SER A 18 50.43 22.98 53.73
CA SER A 18 49.70 22.81 54.99
C SER A 18 48.68 21.69 54.83
N SER A 19 48.54 20.83 55.80
CA SER A 19 47.62 19.69 55.82
C SER A 19 46.20 20.12 55.54
N GLU A 20 45.90 21.36 55.77
CA GLU A 20 44.60 21.99 55.50
C GLU A 20 44.40 22.32 53.99
N GLN A 21 45.44 22.87 53.34
CA GLN A 21 45.43 23.09 51.90
C GLN A 21 45.33 21.76 51.11
N HIS A 22 46.06 20.74 51.54
CA HIS A 22 46.00 19.42 50.97
C HIS A 22 44.55 18.80 51.06
N ARG A 23 43.93 18.85 52.24
CA ARG A 23 42.56 18.39 52.47
C ARG A 23 41.55 19.16 51.61
N ARG A 24 41.73 20.47 51.44
CA ARG A 24 40.87 21.30 50.60
C ARG A 24 40.95 20.90 49.13
N VAL A 25 42.16 20.75 48.59
CA VAL A 25 42.37 20.30 47.18
C VAL A 25 41.87 18.90 46.98
N VAL A 26 42.03 17.97 47.90
CA VAL A 26 41.44 16.62 47.80
C VAL A 26 39.89 16.67 47.84
N GLY A 27 39.31 17.52 48.66
CA GLY A 27 37.87 17.74 48.71
C GLY A 27 37.32 18.29 47.40
N GLU A 28 37.97 19.32 46.85
CA GLU A 28 37.60 19.91 45.56
C GLU A 28 37.74 18.88 44.41
N LYS A 29 38.80 18.09 44.38
CA LYS A 29 38.99 17.01 43.42
C LYS A 29 37.87 15.99 43.51
N ASN A 30 37.49 15.52 44.68
CA ASN A 30 36.44 14.54 44.88
C ASN A 30 35.08 15.10 44.48
N ALA A 31 34.78 16.37 44.77
CA ALA A 31 33.57 17.05 44.34
C ALA A 31 33.51 17.15 42.80
N LEU A 32 34.62 17.52 42.16
CA LEU A 32 34.71 17.62 40.71
C LEU A 32 34.55 16.25 40.03
N GLN A 33 35.14 15.21 40.60
CA GLN A 33 34.98 13.83 40.13
C GLN A 33 33.50 13.35 40.23
N ALA A 34 32.84 13.67 41.33
CA ALA A 34 31.42 13.37 41.49
C ALA A 34 30.55 14.12 40.45
N GLN A 35 30.90 15.38 40.17
CA GLN A 35 30.24 16.21 39.18
C GLN A 35 30.44 15.65 37.75
N LEU A 36 31.65 15.24 37.41
CA LEU A 36 31.96 14.59 36.13
C LEU A 36 31.20 13.26 35.97
N ALA A 37 31.11 12.46 37.03
CA ALA A 37 30.36 11.21 37.00
C ALA A 37 28.86 11.46 36.77
N SER A 38 28.26 12.44 37.42
CA SER A 38 26.86 12.80 37.24
C SER A 38 26.57 13.34 35.82
N MET A 39 27.50 14.15 35.29
CA MET A 39 27.38 14.66 33.92
C MET A 39 27.50 13.53 32.89
N ALA A 40 28.40 12.57 33.08
CA ALA A 40 28.53 11.41 32.20
C ALA A 40 27.26 10.53 32.20
N GLU A 41 26.65 10.36 33.36
CA GLU A 41 25.39 9.62 33.48
C GLU A 41 24.24 10.38 32.81
N ALA A 42 24.13 11.67 33.03
CA ALA A 42 23.13 12.53 32.34
C ALA A 42 23.31 12.49 30.83
N GLN A 43 24.54 12.54 30.32
CA GLN A 43 24.84 12.43 28.91
C GLN A 43 24.42 11.06 28.34
N LYS A 44 24.66 9.98 29.08
CA LYS A 44 24.21 8.63 28.68
C LYS A 44 22.70 8.53 28.61
N MET A 45 21.99 9.06 29.59
CA MET A 45 20.51 9.09 29.57
C MET A 45 19.98 9.93 28.41
N LEU A 46 20.56 11.09 28.14
CA LEU A 46 20.17 11.96 27.06
C LEU A 46 20.40 11.29 25.68
N SER A 47 21.51 10.57 25.52
CA SER A 47 21.79 9.84 24.29
C SER A 47 20.79 8.68 24.05
N ALA A 48 20.45 7.94 25.12
CA ALA A 48 19.43 6.88 25.03
C ALA A 48 18.03 7.43 24.69
N GLU A 49 17.65 8.56 25.30
CA GLU A 49 16.37 9.21 24.99
C GLU A 49 16.33 9.76 23.56
N ASN A 50 17.45 10.33 23.06
CA ASN A 50 17.56 10.75 21.67
C ASN A 50 17.40 9.58 20.70
N GLU A 51 17.98 8.43 20.99
CA GLU A 51 17.82 7.23 20.16
C GLU A 51 16.38 6.72 20.20
N ARG A 52 15.75 6.70 21.36
CA ARG A 52 14.33 6.37 21.51
C ARG A 52 13.43 7.28 20.68
N LEU A 53 13.63 8.60 20.78
CA LEU A 53 12.85 9.59 20.03
C LEU A 53 13.06 9.47 18.51
N ARG A 54 14.28 9.18 18.06
CA ARG A 54 14.55 8.93 16.63
C ARG A 54 13.80 7.70 16.12
N ASN A 55 13.75 6.62 16.89
CA ASN A 55 13.02 5.41 16.53
C ASN A 55 11.51 5.67 16.50
N GLN A 56 10.96 6.40 17.47
CA GLN A 56 9.56 6.81 17.47
C GLN A 56 9.22 7.70 16.26
N ASN A 57 10.08 8.65 15.90
CA ASN A 57 9.88 9.50 14.73
C ASN A 57 9.89 8.70 13.43
N ARG A 58 10.74 7.67 13.30
CA ARG A 58 10.73 6.77 12.12
C ARG A 58 9.43 5.99 12.02
N ASP A 59 8.96 5.42 13.14
CA ASP A 59 7.71 4.68 13.18
C ASP A 59 6.50 5.56 12.85
N LEU A 60 6.43 6.76 13.43
CA LEU A 60 5.37 7.74 13.13
C LEU A 60 5.40 8.18 11.66
N SER A 61 6.59 8.37 11.09
CA SER A 61 6.73 8.73 9.67
C SER A 61 6.25 7.62 8.73
N ALA A 62 6.60 6.36 9.05
CA ALA A 62 6.10 5.20 8.29
C ALA A 62 4.58 5.12 8.35
N ARG A 63 3.98 5.22 9.55
CA ARG A 63 2.51 5.20 9.72
C ARG A 63 1.81 6.37 9.02
N ALA A 64 2.43 7.54 8.97
CA ALA A 64 1.89 8.70 8.27
C ALA A 64 1.87 8.49 6.75
N LEU A 65 2.92 7.85 6.18
CA LEU A 65 2.97 7.47 4.76
C LEU A 65 1.89 6.45 4.43
N ASP A 66 1.71 5.42 5.27
CA ASP A 66 0.65 4.41 5.10
C ASP A 66 -0.74 5.05 5.17
N ALA A 67 -0.97 5.97 6.12
CA ALA A 67 -2.24 6.68 6.26
C ALA A 67 -2.52 7.59 5.05
N ALA A 68 -1.51 8.27 4.51
CA ALA A 68 -1.65 9.09 3.32
C ALA A 68 -1.97 8.24 2.08
N TYR A 69 -1.32 7.09 1.92
CA TYR A 69 -1.61 6.13 0.85
C TYR A 69 -3.06 5.62 0.95
N ILE A 70 -3.51 5.20 2.14
CA ILE A 70 -4.88 4.74 2.36
C ILE A 70 -5.88 5.86 2.06
N ALA A 71 -5.59 7.11 2.46
CA ALA A 71 -6.47 8.25 2.18
C ALA A 71 -6.59 8.51 0.67
N GLU A 72 -5.48 8.43 -0.06
CA GLU A 72 -5.48 8.55 -1.52
C GLU A 72 -6.30 7.46 -2.20
N GLN A 73 -6.14 6.18 -1.77
CA GLN A 73 -6.93 5.07 -2.32
C GLN A 73 -8.43 5.24 -2.03
N LYS A 74 -8.80 5.67 -0.81
CA LYS A 74 -10.19 5.99 -0.45
C LYS A 74 -10.77 7.10 -1.31
N GLN A 75 -10.00 8.14 -1.58
CA GLN A 75 -10.43 9.26 -2.43
C GLN A 75 -10.65 8.79 -3.87
N LYS A 76 -9.72 7.99 -4.44
CA LYS A 76 -9.88 7.39 -5.77
C LYS A 76 -11.13 6.52 -5.86
N LEU A 77 -11.36 5.68 -4.84
CA LEU A 77 -12.56 4.85 -4.78
C LEU A 77 -13.83 5.71 -4.71
N ALA A 78 -13.86 6.75 -3.87
CA ALA A 78 -15.01 7.64 -3.75
C ALA A 78 -15.31 8.34 -5.08
N ASP A 79 -14.28 8.78 -5.81
CA ASP A 79 -14.42 9.43 -7.12
C ASP A 79 -14.97 8.46 -8.19
N LEU A 80 -14.49 7.21 -8.17
CA LEU A 80 -15.01 6.16 -9.05
C LEU A 80 -16.45 5.78 -8.69
N LEU A 81 -16.78 5.65 -7.40
CA LEU A 81 -18.14 5.40 -6.95
C LEU A 81 -19.09 6.55 -7.30
N ALA A 82 -18.63 7.79 -7.27
CA ALA A 82 -19.42 8.93 -7.70
C ALA A 82 -19.73 8.89 -9.21
N ARG A 83 -18.79 8.38 -10.01
CA ARG A 83 -18.96 8.25 -11.48
C ARG A 83 -19.74 7.01 -11.90
N TYR A 84 -19.53 5.88 -11.21
CA TYR A 84 -20.02 4.55 -11.63
C TYR A 84 -20.83 3.83 -10.55
N GLY A 85 -20.99 4.39 -9.35
CA GLY A 85 -21.71 3.79 -8.24
C GLY A 85 -23.23 3.75 -8.41
N GLN A 86 -23.90 3.06 -7.50
CA GLN A 86 -25.36 2.97 -7.49
C GLN A 86 -25.98 4.38 -7.44
N GLY A 87 -26.79 4.73 -8.44
CA GLY A 87 -27.41 6.05 -8.59
C GLY A 87 -26.66 7.02 -9.50
N SER A 88 -25.45 6.68 -10.00
CA SER A 88 -24.79 7.41 -11.09
C SER A 88 -25.52 7.19 -12.42
N PRO A 89 -25.56 8.20 -13.33
CA PRO A 89 -26.05 8.00 -14.70
C PRO A 89 -25.42 6.80 -15.41
N ASN A 90 -24.21 6.43 -15.05
CA ASN A 90 -23.47 5.28 -15.59
C ASN A 90 -23.82 3.93 -14.95
N ALA A 91 -24.43 3.89 -13.76
CA ALA A 91 -24.99 2.65 -13.20
C ALA A 91 -26.10 2.08 -14.09
N GLN A 92 -26.77 2.92 -14.87
CA GLN A 92 -27.73 2.50 -15.91
C GLN A 92 -27.09 1.76 -17.08
N ASN A 93 -25.75 1.87 -17.26
CA ASN A 93 -24.98 1.19 -18.31
C ASN A 93 -24.46 -0.19 -17.88
N GLY A 94 -24.86 -0.70 -16.71
CA GLY A 94 -24.46 -2.02 -16.20
C GLY A 94 -22.98 -2.13 -15.83
N VAL A 95 -22.40 -1.03 -15.34
CA VAL A 95 -21.04 -0.96 -14.79
C VAL A 95 -21.10 -0.65 -13.30
N ASP A 96 -20.53 -1.53 -12.49
CA ASP A 96 -20.33 -1.32 -11.05
C ASP A 96 -18.84 -1.16 -10.73
N VAL A 97 -18.52 -0.36 -9.71
CA VAL A 97 -17.17 -0.27 -9.14
C VAL A 97 -17.14 -1.07 -7.85
N VAL A 98 -16.20 -2.00 -7.76
CA VAL A 98 -16.04 -2.86 -6.58
C VAL A 98 -14.61 -2.80 -6.07
N GLN A 99 -14.45 -2.82 -4.74
CA GLN A 99 -13.15 -2.99 -4.09
C GLN A 99 -12.85 -4.47 -3.99
N THR A 100 -11.68 -4.87 -4.43
CA THR A 100 -11.16 -6.24 -4.27
C THR A 100 -9.89 -6.22 -3.39
N PRO A 101 -9.42 -7.37 -2.89
CA PRO A 101 -8.15 -7.44 -2.16
C PRO A 101 -6.93 -7.00 -3.01
N GLU A 102 -7.02 -7.07 -4.32
CA GLU A 102 -5.93 -6.79 -5.26
C GLU A 102 -6.03 -5.38 -5.88
N GLY A 103 -7.09 -4.60 -5.57
CA GLY A 103 -7.29 -3.27 -6.10
C GLY A 103 -8.77 -2.97 -6.42
N ILE A 104 -8.99 -1.95 -7.22
CA ILE A 104 -10.33 -1.53 -7.65
C ILE A 104 -10.66 -2.22 -8.98
N ALA A 105 -11.86 -2.79 -9.10
CA ALA A 105 -12.35 -3.41 -10.32
C ALA A 105 -13.59 -2.72 -10.87
N PHE A 106 -13.66 -2.57 -12.19
CA PHE A 106 -14.88 -2.29 -12.91
C PHE A 106 -15.56 -3.61 -13.26
N ARG A 107 -16.72 -3.84 -12.70
CA ARG A 107 -17.57 -4.98 -13.00
C ARG A 107 -18.59 -4.60 -14.06
N VAL A 108 -18.50 -5.19 -15.23
CA VAL A 108 -19.41 -4.93 -16.35
C VAL A 108 -20.29 -6.15 -16.57
N ALA A 109 -21.60 -5.94 -16.59
CA ALA A 109 -22.57 -7.02 -16.85
C ALA A 109 -22.35 -7.66 -18.22
N GLY A 110 -22.38 -8.98 -18.30
CA GLY A 110 -22.15 -9.72 -19.54
C GLY A 110 -23.14 -9.37 -20.64
N GLY A 111 -24.40 -9.10 -20.30
CA GLY A 111 -25.40 -8.67 -21.25
C GLY A 111 -25.21 -7.27 -21.85
N VAL A 112 -24.40 -6.43 -21.21
CA VAL A 112 -23.95 -5.13 -21.77
C VAL A 112 -22.87 -5.35 -22.81
N LEU A 113 -21.90 -6.21 -22.50
CA LEU A 113 -20.74 -6.45 -23.36
C LEU A 113 -21.02 -7.34 -24.55
N PHE A 114 -21.86 -8.38 -24.38
CA PHE A 114 -22.04 -9.44 -25.35
C PHE A 114 -23.51 -9.76 -25.58
N ALA A 115 -23.86 -10.18 -26.81
CA ALA A 115 -25.14 -10.82 -27.05
C ALA A 115 -25.18 -12.21 -26.35
N SER A 116 -26.40 -12.72 -26.11
CA SER A 116 -26.59 -14.00 -25.43
C SER A 116 -25.85 -15.14 -26.13
N GLY A 117 -25.04 -15.90 -25.37
CA GLY A 117 -24.28 -17.03 -25.90
C GLY A 117 -23.07 -16.66 -26.78
N GLN A 118 -22.83 -15.38 -27.06
CA GLN A 118 -21.76 -14.92 -27.95
C GLN A 118 -20.58 -14.35 -27.17
N ASN A 119 -19.44 -14.22 -27.87
CA ASN A 119 -18.26 -13.51 -27.40
C ASN A 119 -17.98 -12.21 -28.20
N ALA A 120 -18.76 -11.93 -29.28
CA ALA A 120 -18.62 -10.67 -30.00
C ALA A 120 -19.16 -9.50 -29.16
N LEU A 121 -18.39 -8.40 -29.10
CA LEU A 121 -18.81 -7.20 -28.40
C LEU A 121 -20.01 -6.54 -29.08
N SER A 122 -21.00 -6.20 -28.27
CA SER A 122 -22.13 -5.39 -28.69
C SER A 122 -21.72 -3.93 -28.92
N GLU A 123 -22.55 -3.15 -29.56
CA GLU A 123 -22.36 -1.70 -29.73
C GLU A 123 -22.29 -0.98 -28.35
N SER A 124 -23.17 -1.34 -27.40
CA SER A 124 -23.13 -0.82 -26.02
C SER A 124 -21.85 -1.22 -25.32
N GLY A 125 -21.40 -2.47 -25.50
CA GLY A 125 -20.15 -2.95 -24.92
C GLY A 125 -18.93 -2.16 -25.42
N ARG A 126 -18.84 -1.88 -26.71
CA ARG A 126 -17.76 -1.05 -27.27
C ARG A 126 -17.75 0.35 -26.68
N ARG A 127 -18.91 1.00 -26.56
CA ARG A 127 -19.03 2.33 -25.94
C ARG A 127 -18.60 2.31 -24.49
N THR A 128 -19.12 1.38 -23.71
CA THR A 128 -18.76 1.22 -22.29
C THR A 128 -17.25 1.03 -22.12
N LEU A 129 -16.63 0.15 -22.92
CA LEU A 129 -15.18 -0.09 -22.83
C LEU A 129 -14.35 1.13 -23.26
N THR A 130 -14.82 1.91 -24.24
CA THR A 130 -14.16 3.16 -24.65
C THR A 130 -14.22 4.20 -23.53
N GLU A 131 -15.35 4.34 -22.83
CA GLU A 131 -15.47 5.24 -21.67
C GLU A 131 -14.55 4.80 -20.52
N LEU A 132 -14.50 3.50 -20.24
CA LEU A 132 -13.64 2.96 -19.19
C LEU A 132 -12.14 3.08 -19.52
N SER A 133 -11.77 3.03 -20.79
CA SER A 133 -10.35 3.07 -21.20
C SER A 133 -9.60 4.30 -20.68
N THR A 134 -10.27 5.43 -20.53
CA THR A 134 -9.70 6.67 -19.99
C THR A 134 -9.28 6.51 -18.50
N GLN A 135 -10.00 5.68 -17.74
CA GLN A 135 -9.69 5.40 -16.34
C GLN A 135 -8.60 4.33 -16.19
N LEU A 136 -8.43 3.50 -17.22
CA LEU A 136 -7.46 2.40 -17.27
C LEU A 136 -6.09 2.85 -17.81
N ALA A 137 -6.01 4.04 -18.40
CA ALA A 137 -4.79 4.56 -19.02
C ALA A 137 -3.61 4.61 -18.03
N GLY A 138 -2.46 4.06 -18.45
CA GLY A 138 -1.23 4.04 -17.66
C GLY A 138 -1.21 3.00 -16.54
N ARG A 139 -2.26 2.19 -16.36
CA ARG A 139 -2.34 1.18 -15.31
C ARG A 139 -2.08 -0.22 -15.83
N LYS A 140 -1.59 -1.10 -14.96
CA LYS A 140 -1.63 -2.55 -15.21
C LYS A 140 -3.02 -3.05 -14.86
N ILE A 141 -3.61 -3.82 -15.77
CA ILE A 141 -4.96 -4.35 -15.59
C ILE A 141 -4.99 -5.86 -15.80
N ARG A 142 -5.93 -6.50 -15.11
CA ARG A 142 -6.31 -7.89 -15.38
C ARG A 142 -7.80 -7.94 -15.71
N ILE A 143 -8.12 -8.58 -16.82
CA ILE A 143 -9.50 -8.76 -17.30
C ILE A 143 -9.93 -10.16 -16.93
N GLU A 144 -10.97 -10.27 -16.12
CA GLU A 144 -11.46 -11.52 -15.55
C GLU A 144 -12.87 -11.83 -16.07
N GLY A 145 -13.02 -12.96 -16.73
CA GLY A 145 -14.30 -13.44 -17.24
C GLY A 145 -14.99 -14.40 -16.28
N HIS A 146 -16.31 -14.24 -16.15
CA HIS A 146 -17.14 -15.09 -15.31
C HIS A 146 -18.43 -15.47 -16.04
N THR A 147 -18.95 -16.64 -15.74
CA THR A 147 -20.25 -17.15 -16.22
C THR A 147 -21.19 -17.40 -15.03
N ASP A 148 -22.41 -17.70 -15.32
CA ASP A 148 -23.31 -18.35 -14.38
C ASP A 148 -23.02 -19.86 -14.28
N ASP A 149 -23.82 -20.55 -13.48
CA ASP A 149 -23.76 -21.98 -13.20
C ASP A 149 -24.45 -22.87 -14.25
N GLN A 150 -25.04 -22.27 -15.29
CA GLN A 150 -25.74 -23.04 -16.34
C GLN A 150 -24.73 -23.76 -17.24
N PRO A 151 -24.86 -25.06 -17.44
CA PRO A 151 -24.02 -25.79 -18.38
C PRO A 151 -24.21 -25.28 -19.82
N ILE A 152 -23.10 -25.13 -20.52
CA ILE A 152 -23.13 -24.78 -21.95
C ILE A 152 -23.38 -26.05 -22.76
N VAL A 153 -24.63 -26.26 -23.20
CA VAL A 153 -25.05 -27.49 -23.90
C VAL A 153 -24.88 -27.38 -25.41
N ASN A 154 -25.07 -26.21 -26.01
CA ASN A 154 -25.11 -26.01 -27.46
C ASN A 154 -24.19 -24.88 -27.94
N SER A 155 -22.97 -24.81 -27.47
CA SER A 155 -22.01 -23.80 -27.92
C SER A 155 -20.70 -24.42 -28.39
N SER A 156 -20.04 -23.74 -29.33
CA SER A 156 -18.69 -24.11 -29.79
C SER A 156 -17.62 -24.03 -28.69
N TRP A 157 -17.97 -23.50 -27.52
CA TRP A 157 -17.02 -23.27 -26.43
C TRP A 157 -16.79 -24.51 -25.55
N GLY A 158 -17.75 -25.40 -25.44
CA GLY A 158 -17.67 -26.65 -24.69
C GLY A 158 -17.73 -26.52 -23.17
N THR A 159 -17.16 -25.48 -22.58
CA THR A 159 -17.16 -25.25 -21.12
C THR A 159 -17.31 -23.76 -20.76
N ASN A 160 -17.89 -23.50 -19.58
CA ASN A 160 -18.00 -22.16 -19.01
C ASN A 160 -16.63 -21.50 -18.80
N LEU A 161 -15.64 -22.28 -18.39
CA LEU A 161 -14.27 -21.79 -18.24
C LEU A 161 -13.73 -21.25 -19.57
N ARG A 162 -13.86 -22.01 -20.66
CA ARG A 162 -13.39 -21.58 -21.97
C ARG A 162 -14.13 -20.34 -22.46
N LEU A 163 -15.45 -20.30 -22.34
CA LEU A 163 -16.24 -19.11 -22.70
C LEU A 163 -15.79 -17.88 -21.94
N SER A 164 -15.52 -18.02 -20.64
CA SER A 164 -15.06 -16.90 -19.81
C SER A 164 -13.69 -16.36 -20.24
N VAL A 165 -12.75 -17.24 -20.60
CA VAL A 165 -11.44 -16.84 -21.14
C VAL A 165 -11.60 -16.10 -22.48
N GLU A 166 -12.38 -16.66 -23.41
CA GLU A 166 -12.59 -16.07 -24.72
C GLU A 166 -13.22 -14.66 -24.64
N ARG A 167 -14.20 -14.48 -23.75
CA ARG A 167 -14.81 -13.18 -23.51
C ARG A 167 -13.80 -12.16 -22.95
N SER A 168 -12.96 -12.59 -22.03
CA SER A 168 -11.90 -11.74 -21.49
C SER A 168 -10.88 -11.37 -22.56
N MET A 169 -10.53 -12.28 -23.46
CA MET A 169 -9.62 -12.01 -24.57
C MET A 169 -10.20 -10.98 -25.54
N VAL A 170 -11.49 -11.09 -25.90
CA VAL A 170 -12.14 -10.12 -26.78
C VAL A 170 -12.16 -8.71 -26.17
N VAL A 171 -12.37 -8.60 -24.86
CA VAL A 171 -12.27 -7.32 -24.15
C VAL A 171 -10.83 -6.79 -24.16
N ALA A 172 -9.84 -7.65 -23.92
CA ALA A 172 -8.42 -7.30 -23.99
C ALA A 172 -7.99 -6.81 -25.36
N ASP A 173 -8.41 -7.51 -26.40
CA ASP A 173 -8.15 -7.14 -27.80
C ASP A 173 -8.75 -5.76 -28.12
N PHE A 174 -9.99 -5.51 -27.72
CA PHE A 174 -10.61 -4.21 -27.92
C PHE A 174 -9.87 -3.10 -27.19
N LEU A 175 -9.54 -3.29 -25.92
CA LEU A 175 -8.84 -2.28 -25.12
C LEU A 175 -7.42 -1.99 -25.64
N THR A 176 -6.74 -2.98 -26.19
CA THR A 176 -5.37 -2.80 -26.72
C THR A 176 -5.34 -2.31 -28.17
N THR A 177 -6.27 -2.74 -29.02
CA THR A 177 -6.23 -2.39 -30.44
C THR A 177 -7.07 -1.16 -30.78
N SER A 178 -8.23 -0.99 -30.13
CA SER A 178 -9.16 0.09 -30.42
C SER A 178 -9.08 1.23 -29.42
N ALA A 179 -8.86 0.94 -28.14
CA ALA A 179 -8.75 1.94 -27.08
C ALA A 179 -7.30 2.34 -26.73
N GLY A 180 -6.30 1.70 -27.35
CA GLY A 180 -4.90 2.14 -27.30
C GLY A 180 -4.14 1.81 -26.01
N LEU A 181 -4.64 0.90 -25.17
CA LEU A 181 -3.90 0.47 -23.98
C LEU A 181 -2.65 -0.35 -24.38
N PRO A 182 -1.49 -0.15 -23.73
CA PRO A 182 -0.29 -0.96 -23.99
C PRO A 182 -0.55 -2.44 -23.70
N LYS A 183 -0.24 -3.32 -24.66
CA LYS A 183 -0.39 -4.79 -24.49
C LYS A 183 0.36 -5.33 -23.27
N SER A 184 1.51 -4.74 -22.92
CA SER A 184 2.31 -5.12 -21.75
C SER A 184 1.59 -4.88 -20.42
N ASN A 185 0.57 -4.05 -20.41
CA ASN A 185 -0.19 -3.69 -19.21
C ASN A 185 -1.47 -4.51 -19.03
N VAL A 186 -1.79 -5.40 -19.98
CA VAL A 186 -3.04 -6.15 -19.99
C VAL A 186 -2.78 -7.63 -19.79
N SER A 187 -3.43 -8.22 -18.80
CA SER A 187 -3.48 -9.67 -18.57
C SER A 187 -4.92 -10.16 -18.58
N VAL A 188 -5.09 -11.46 -18.81
CA VAL A 188 -6.40 -12.08 -18.99
C VAL A 188 -6.52 -13.30 -18.08
N ALA A 189 -7.69 -13.47 -17.46
CA ALA A 189 -8.06 -14.66 -16.72
C ALA A 189 -9.53 -15.04 -17.02
N GLY A 190 -9.84 -16.31 -16.88
CA GLY A 190 -11.21 -16.80 -16.93
C GLY A 190 -11.44 -17.74 -15.76
N TYR A 191 -12.58 -17.61 -15.11
CA TYR A 191 -12.94 -18.39 -13.93
C TYR A 191 -14.21 -19.23 -14.13
N GLY A 192 -14.87 -19.09 -15.27
CA GLY A 192 -16.16 -19.76 -15.49
C GLY A 192 -17.16 -19.44 -14.38
N GLU A 193 -17.83 -20.47 -13.88
CA GLU A 193 -18.79 -20.43 -12.77
C GLU A 193 -18.15 -20.47 -11.38
N HIS A 194 -16.84 -20.68 -11.28
CA HIS A 194 -16.18 -21.03 -10.00
C HIS A 194 -15.93 -19.83 -9.07
N ARG A 195 -16.19 -18.61 -9.53
CA ARG A 195 -16.10 -17.38 -8.70
C ARG A 195 -17.37 -16.55 -8.86
N PRO A 196 -18.51 -16.97 -8.27
CA PRO A 196 -19.75 -16.22 -8.36
C PRO A 196 -19.65 -14.90 -7.57
N ALA A 197 -20.22 -13.83 -8.13
CA ALA A 197 -20.35 -12.55 -7.43
C ALA A 197 -21.43 -12.60 -6.35
N VAL A 198 -22.47 -13.38 -6.57
CA VAL A 198 -23.56 -13.64 -5.64
C VAL A 198 -23.91 -15.12 -5.65
N SER A 199 -24.20 -15.66 -4.49
CA SER A 199 -24.72 -17.01 -4.35
C SER A 199 -26.21 -17.03 -4.74
N GLY A 200 -26.64 -18.06 -5.45
CA GLY A 200 -28.03 -18.24 -5.85
C GLY A 200 -28.13 -18.80 -7.27
N GLY A 201 -29.19 -19.59 -7.51
CA GLY A 201 -29.50 -20.22 -8.80
C GLY A 201 -30.70 -19.57 -9.52
N ASP A 202 -31.17 -18.41 -9.06
CA ASP A 202 -32.21 -17.62 -9.71
C ASP A 202 -31.64 -16.76 -10.85
N ASP A 203 -32.50 -16.28 -11.74
CA ASP A 203 -32.08 -15.51 -12.92
C ASP A 203 -31.41 -14.19 -12.57
N ALA A 204 -31.79 -13.56 -11.45
CA ALA A 204 -31.18 -12.32 -11.00
C ALA A 204 -29.74 -12.55 -10.52
N SER A 205 -29.51 -13.62 -9.75
CA SER A 205 -28.16 -14.05 -9.32
C SER A 205 -27.30 -14.45 -10.51
N ARG A 206 -27.82 -15.25 -11.44
CA ARG A 206 -27.13 -15.63 -12.67
C ARG A 206 -26.75 -14.44 -13.52
N SER A 207 -27.65 -13.46 -13.67
CA SER A 207 -27.36 -12.23 -14.41
C SER A 207 -26.18 -11.45 -13.83
N LYS A 208 -26.05 -11.38 -12.48
CA LYS A 208 -24.91 -10.75 -11.79
C LYS A 208 -23.63 -11.57 -11.94
N ASN A 209 -23.76 -12.90 -12.03
CA ASN A 209 -22.61 -13.80 -12.18
C ASN A 209 -22.04 -13.76 -13.60
N ARG A 210 -22.88 -13.57 -14.65
CA ARG A 210 -22.43 -13.34 -16.03
C ARG A 210 -21.85 -11.95 -16.16
N ARG A 211 -20.53 -11.80 -15.97
CA ARG A 211 -19.84 -10.51 -15.95
C ARG A 211 -18.40 -10.60 -16.45
N VAL A 212 -17.83 -9.46 -16.74
CA VAL A 212 -16.38 -9.26 -16.84
C VAL A 212 -15.96 -8.25 -15.80
N GLU A 213 -14.91 -8.55 -15.06
CA GLU A 213 -14.27 -7.63 -14.14
C GLU A 213 -12.94 -7.14 -14.75
N ILE A 214 -12.73 -5.82 -14.77
CA ILE A 214 -11.50 -5.19 -15.21
C ILE A 214 -10.82 -4.64 -13.96
N LEU A 215 -9.87 -5.41 -13.43
CA LEU A 215 -9.17 -5.11 -12.20
C LEU A 215 -7.97 -4.22 -12.48
N MET A 216 -7.89 -3.08 -11.82
CA MET A 216 -6.70 -2.24 -11.78
C MET A 216 -5.77 -2.76 -10.70
N LEU A 217 -4.61 -3.27 -11.12
CA LEU A 217 -3.60 -3.79 -10.20
C LEU A 217 -2.82 -2.63 -9.58
N ASP A 218 -2.65 -2.67 -8.27
CA ASP A 218 -1.74 -1.75 -7.58
C ASP A 218 -0.29 -2.03 -8.05
N GLN A 219 0.47 -0.96 -8.31
CA GLN A 219 1.86 -1.04 -8.76
C GLN A 219 2.80 -1.28 -7.58
#